data_bcebaba512939502e6ea10fc22d952f2
#
_entry.id   bcebaba512939502e6ea10fc22d952f2
#
_cell.length_a   1.000
_cell.length_b   1.000
_cell.length_c   1.000
_cell.angle_alpha   90.00
_cell.angle_beta   90.00
_cell.angle_gamma   90.00
#
_symmetry.space_group_name_H-M   'P 1'
#
loop_
_entity.id
_entity.type
_entity.pdbx_description
1 polymer ?
#
loop_
_entity_poly.entity_id
_entity_poly.type
_entity_poly.pdbx_seq_one_letter_code
_entity_poly.pdbx_strand_id
1 'polypeptide(L)'
;MNKIILSIETTTNICSVSLFQNKKLIYLFEDNNRKHSSLLGLFVEKIFINSEIPIQSIDAIAISIGPGSYTGLRIGLSFAKGLAFSINKPIIPINTLESLNEGIKDLNYFLVLHAFKDNFFIQEYKNGKEYGDIFFNTIESIINKKVYGYKNNLLINCINNINPSSKKIARIAYKNYDNYIENDIKLIKPNYIKPIEFNKK
;
A
#
# COMPACT_ATOMS: atom_id res chain seq x y z
N MET A 1 20.79 6.11 9.11
CA MET A 1 20.93 4.81 8.42
C MET A 1 20.91 5.02 6.91
N ASN A 2 21.85 4.43 6.19
CA ASN A 2 21.81 4.39 4.72
C ASN A 2 21.04 3.13 4.33
N LYS A 3 19.79 3.26 3.92
CA LYS A 3 18.95 2.13 3.53
C LYS A 3 18.43 2.32 2.12
N ILE A 4 18.43 1.23 1.35
CA ILE A 4 17.84 1.14 0.01
C ILE A 4 16.62 0.24 0.10
N ILE A 5 15.43 0.79 -0.15
CA ILE A 5 14.16 0.07 -0.03
C ILE A 5 13.43 0.08 -1.38
N LEU A 6 13.15 -1.10 -1.89
CA LEU A 6 12.20 -1.26 -2.99
C LEU A 6 10.80 -1.33 -2.41
N SER A 7 9.87 -0.51 -2.90
CA SER A 7 8.50 -0.48 -2.36
C SER A 7 7.47 -0.76 -3.43
N ILE A 8 6.41 -1.49 -3.07
CA ILE A 8 5.39 -2.02 -3.97
C ILE A 8 3.99 -1.69 -3.43
N GLU A 9 3.11 -1.16 -4.30
CA GLU A 9 1.69 -0.95 -4.03
C GLU A 9 0.84 -1.54 -5.15
N THR A 10 -0.06 -2.45 -4.80
CA THR A 10 -0.97 -3.13 -5.74
C THR A 10 -2.37 -3.34 -5.17
N THR A 11 -2.69 -2.71 -4.04
CA THR A 11 -3.95 -2.96 -3.31
C THR A 11 -5.17 -2.28 -3.91
N THR A 12 -4.99 -1.44 -4.93
CA THR A 12 -6.05 -0.72 -5.64
C THR A 12 -5.95 -0.95 -7.15
N ASN A 13 -6.48 -0.03 -7.96
CA ASN A 13 -6.25 -0.05 -9.42
C ASN A 13 -4.83 0.37 -9.80
N ILE A 14 -4.14 1.02 -8.88
CA ILE A 14 -2.81 1.58 -9.11
C ILE A 14 -1.77 0.48 -8.90
N CYS A 15 -0.95 0.23 -9.92
CA CYS A 15 0.30 -0.51 -9.79
C CYS A 15 1.41 0.50 -9.60
N SER A 16 2.06 0.49 -8.45
CA SER A 16 3.12 1.46 -8.14
C SER A 16 4.35 0.76 -7.58
N VAL A 17 5.52 1.10 -8.09
CA VAL A 17 6.82 0.62 -7.62
C VAL A 17 7.77 1.79 -7.47
N SER A 18 8.50 1.85 -6.36
CA SER A 18 9.49 2.90 -6.11
C SER A 18 10.77 2.37 -5.49
N LEU A 19 11.88 3.02 -5.80
CA LEU A 19 13.17 2.84 -5.14
C LEU A 19 13.46 4.06 -4.27
N PHE A 20 13.74 3.80 -3.01
CA PHE A 20 14.01 4.80 -1.99
C PHE A 20 15.39 4.57 -1.40
N GLN A 21 16.22 5.60 -1.39
CA GLN A 21 17.56 5.54 -0.82
C GLN A 21 17.81 6.77 0.06
N ASN A 22 18.25 6.54 1.29
CA ASN A 22 18.67 7.62 2.19
C ASN A 22 17.63 8.74 2.35
N LYS A 23 16.37 8.41 2.58
CA LYS A 23 15.20 9.31 2.68
C LYS A 23 14.80 9.98 1.37
N LYS A 24 15.44 9.67 0.25
CA LYS A 24 15.12 10.25 -1.06
C LYS A 24 14.45 9.21 -1.96
N LEU A 25 13.43 9.66 -2.65
CA LEU A 25 12.85 8.91 -3.77
C LEU A 25 13.82 8.99 -4.94
N ILE A 26 14.28 7.85 -5.42
CA ILE A 26 15.19 7.76 -6.57
C ILE A 26 14.37 7.57 -7.84
N TYR A 27 13.46 6.56 -7.85
CA TYR A 27 12.57 6.29 -8.96
C TYR A 27 11.17 5.94 -8.48
N LEU A 28 10.18 6.27 -9.32
CA LEU A 28 8.78 5.93 -9.13
C LEU A 28 8.17 5.61 -10.50
N PHE A 29 7.56 4.43 -10.63
CA PHE A 29 6.69 4.07 -11.74
C PHE A 29 5.31 3.76 -11.23
N GLU A 30 4.29 4.34 -11.88
CA GLU A 30 2.88 4.17 -11.52
C GLU A 30 2.02 4.03 -12.77
N ASP A 31 1.03 3.14 -12.71
CA ASP A 31 -0.01 2.96 -13.73
C ASP A 31 -1.35 2.70 -13.05
N ASN A 32 -2.42 3.31 -13.55
CA ASN A 32 -3.76 3.24 -12.97
C ASN A 32 -4.74 2.38 -13.81
N ASN A 33 -4.24 1.41 -14.58
CA ASN A 33 -5.05 0.61 -15.51
C ASN A 33 -5.26 -0.84 -15.06
N ARG A 34 -5.09 -1.17 -13.78
CA ARG A 34 -5.24 -2.53 -13.23
C ARG A 34 -4.33 -3.59 -13.86
N LYS A 35 -3.20 -3.21 -14.40
CA LYS A 35 -2.27 -4.12 -15.11
C LYS A 35 -1.17 -4.67 -14.20
N HIS A 36 -1.49 -5.00 -12.94
CA HIS A 36 -0.49 -5.38 -11.94
C HIS A 36 0.40 -6.54 -12.39
N SER A 37 -0.18 -7.62 -12.90
CA SER A 37 0.58 -8.82 -13.29
C SER A 37 1.55 -8.59 -14.44
N SER A 38 1.22 -7.69 -15.36
CA SER A 38 2.09 -7.39 -16.52
C SER A 38 3.10 -6.27 -16.25
N LEU A 39 2.78 -5.34 -15.34
CA LEU A 39 3.60 -4.16 -15.12
C LEU A 39 4.55 -4.26 -13.93
N LEU A 40 4.21 -5.05 -12.91
CA LEU A 40 4.98 -5.10 -11.67
C LEU A 40 6.44 -5.51 -11.91
N GLY A 41 6.67 -6.61 -12.63
CA GLY A 41 8.02 -7.06 -13.00
C GLY A 41 8.76 -6.04 -13.88
N LEU A 42 8.06 -5.49 -14.88
CA LEU A 42 8.61 -4.48 -15.77
C LEU A 42 9.03 -3.19 -15.02
N PHE A 43 8.24 -2.75 -14.05
CA PHE A 43 8.57 -1.55 -13.27
C PHE A 43 9.79 -1.80 -12.38
N VAL A 44 9.88 -2.97 -11.76
CA VAL A 44 11.05 -3.36 -10.96
C VAL A 44 12.29 -3.41 -11.84
N GLU A 45 12.25 -4.07 -12.99
CA GLU A 45 13.36 -4.13 -13.95
C GLU A 45 13.82 -2.73 -14.37
N LYS A 46 12.89 -1.88 -14.80
CA LYS A 46 13.20 -0.49 -15.21
C LYS A 46 13.84 0.33 -14.11
N ILE A 47 13.40 0.16 -12.85
CA ILE A 47 13.98 0.86 -11.70
C ILE A 47 15.47 0.53 -11.59
N PHE A 48 15.83 -0.75 -11.64
CA PHE A 48 17.22 -1.17 -11.44
C PHE A 48 18.12 -0.85 -12.64
N ILE A 49 17.58 -0.94 -13.86
CA ILE A 49 18.31 -0.49 -15.07
C ILE A 49 18.59 1.02 -14.99
N ASN A 50 17.57 1.83 -14.70
CA ASN A 50 17.70 3.28 -14.72
C ASN A 50 18.47 3.86 -13.53
N SER A 51 18.47 3.18 -12.39
CA SER A 51 19.18 3.63 -11.19
C SER A 51 20.64 3.19 -11.16
N GLU A 52 21.01 2.22 -12.01
CA GLU A 52 22.33 1.54 -11.97
C GLU A 52 22.66 0.92 -10.60
N ILE A 53 21.65 0.79 -9.73
CA ILE A 53 21.78 0.17 -8.40
C ILE A 53 21.57 -1.33 -8.57
N PRO A 54 22.51 -2.19 -8.16
CA PRO A 54 22.30 -3.64 -8.21
C PRO A 54 21.14 -4.07 -7.31
N ILE A 55 20.26 -4.95 -7.80
CA ILE A 55 19.09 -5.41 -7.03
C ILE A 55 19.48 -6.06 -5.71
N GLN A 56 20.64 -6.71 -5.64
CA GLN A 56 21.19 -7.34 -4.43
C GLN A 56 21.55 -6.32 -3.34
N SER A 57 21.75 -5.05 -3.71
CA SER A 57 22.13 -3.99 -2.76
C SER A 57 20.97 -3.41 -1.98
N ILE A 58 19.71 -3.73 -2.31
CA ILE A 58 18.58 -3.29 -1.49
C ILE A 58 18.65 -3.92 -0.10
N ASP A 59 18.17 -3.19 0.90
CA ASP A 59 18.14 -3.67 2.29
C ASP A 59 16.84 -4.42 2.61
N ALA A 60 15.72 -4.03 1.98
CA ALA A 60 14.42 -4.66 2.18
C ALA A 60 13.46 -4.36 1.02
N ILE A 61 12.38 -5.16 0.96
CA ILE A 61 11.22 -4.91 0.10
C ILE A 61 10.06 -4.49 0.99
N ALA A 62 9.52 -3.29 0.80
CA ALA A 62 8.33 -2.83 1.48
C ALA A 62 7.10 -3.04 0.59
N ILE A 63 6.00 -3.50 1.19
CA ILE A 63 4.77 -3.80 0.45
C ILE A 63 3.53 -3.51 1.27
N SER A 64 2.48 -2.96 0.63
CA SER A 64 1.18 -2.90 1.29
C SER A 64 0.52 -4.29 1.33
N ILE A 65 0.07 -4.66 2.53
CA ILE A 65 -0.52 -5.97 2.79
C ILE A 65 -2.05 -5.94 2.93
N GLY A 66 -2.69 -4.79 2.72
CA GLY A 66 -4.13 -4.61 2.83
C GLY A 66 -4.55 -3.66 3.97
N PRO A 67 -5.85 -3.37 4.04
CA PRO A 67 -6.92 -3.89 3.19
C PRO A 67 -6.84 -3.42 1.73
N GLY A 68 -7.60 -4.05 0.82
CA GLY A 68 -7.67 -3.65 -0.58
C GLY A 68 -8.14 -4.75 -1.52
N SER A 69 -7.82 -4.61 -2.81
CA SER A 69 -8.13 -5.56 -3.86
C SER A 69 -7.55 -6.94 -3.57
N TYR A 70 -8.41 -7.95 -3.48
CA TYR A 70 -8.02 -9.33 -3.23
C TYR A 70 -6.98 -9.87 -4.23
N THR A 71 -7.22 -9.63 -5.51
CA THR A 71 -6.31 -10.04 -6.59
C THR A 71 -5.00 -9.24 -6.54
N GLY A 72 -5.09 -7.92 -6.36
CA GLY A 72 -3.93 -7.04 -6.27
C GLY A 72 -3.01 -7.40 -5.09
N LEU A 73 -3.58 -7.65 -3.91
CA LEU A 73 -2.85 -8.10 -2.72
C LEU A 73 -2.07 -9.39 -2.98
N ARG A 74 -2.69 -10.38 -3.63
CA ARG A 74 -2.03 -11.65 -3.94
C ARG A 74 -0.91 -11.48 -4.96
N ILE A 75 -1.15 -10.73 -6.03
CA ILE A 75 -0.12 -10.46 -7.05
C ILE A 75 1.09 -9.78 -6.39
N GLY A 76 0.88 -8.67 -5.69
CA GLY A 76 1.96 -7.93 -5.07
C GLY A 76 2.72 -8.74 -4.03
N LEU A 77 2.01 -9.39 -3.12
CA LEU A 77 2.65 -10.15 -2.04
C LEU A 77 3.40 -11.39 -2.56
N SER A 78 2.84 -12.11 -3.55
CA SER A 78 3.54 -13.24 -4.15
C SER A 78 4.81 -12.81 -4.86
N PHE A 79 4.74 -11.70 -5.60
CA PHE A 79 5.90 -11.11 -6.26
C PHE A 79 6.97 -10.67 -5.25
N ALA A 80 6.56 -9.91 -4.21
CA ALA A 80 7.49 -9.44 -3.17
C ALA A 80 8.16 -10.60 -2.43
N LYS A 81 7.42 -11.65 -2.08
CA LYS A 81 7.97 -12.85 -1.44
C LYS A 81 8.94 -13.61 -2.36
N GLY A 82 8.58 -13.81 -3.61
CA GLY A 82 9.44 -14.47 -4.58
C GLY A 82 10.77 -13.71 -4.78
N LEU A 83 10.68 -12.40 -4.93
CA LEU A 83 11.85 -11.54 -5.07
C LEU A 83 12.69 -11.54 -3.78
N ALA A 84 12.08 -11.33 -2.61
CA ALA A 84 12.77 -11.35 -1.31
C ALA A 84 13.51 -12.66 -1.08
N PHE A 85 12.87 -13.78 -1.39
CA PHE A 85 13.48 -15.11 -1.30
C PHE A 85 14.68 -15.25 -2.25
N SER A 86 14.56 -14.83 -3.51
CA SER A 86 15.60 -14.97 -4.53
C SER A 86 16.89 -14.19 -4.21
N ILE A 87 16.75 -13.03 -3.54
CA ILE A 87 17.87 -12.16 -3.20
C ILE A 87 18.23 -12.17 -1.71
N ASN A 88 17.59 -13.05 -0.93
CA ASN A 88 17.77 -13.21 0.52
C ASN A 88 17.63 -11.88 1.29
N LYS A 89 16.50 -11.19 1.11
CA LYS A 89 16.19 -9.92 1.77
C LYS A 89 14.88 -9.99 2.55
N PRO A 90 14.75 -9.24 3.64
CA PRO A 90 13.54 -9.17 4.42
C PRO A 90 12.43 -8.38 3.70
N ILE A 91 11.20 -8.52 4.22
CA ILE A 91 10.05 -7.73 3.81
C ILE A 91 9.60 -6.82 4.94
N ILE A 92 9.11 -5.63 4.59
CA ILE A 92 8.46 -4.69 5.49
C ILE A 92 6.99 -4.60 5.09
N PRO A 93 6.09 -5.29 5.81
CA PRO A 93 4.65 -5.23 5.56
C PRO A 93 4.08 -3.91 6.08
N ILE A 94 3.33 -3.19 5.24
CA ILE A 94 2.69 -1.91 5.58
C ILE A 94 1.18 -2.04 5.40
N ASN A 95 0.39 -1.56 6.36
CA ASN A 95 -1.05 -1.48 6.21
C ASN A 95 -1.41 -0.43 5.13
N THR A 96 -2.38 -0.73 4.27
CA THR A 96 -2.76 0.16 3.16
C THR A 96 -3.35 1.48 3.68
N LEU A 97 -4.17 1.47 4.73
CA LEU A 97 -4.71 2.69 5.32
C LEU A 97 -3.63 3.51 6.02
N GLU A 98 -2.66 2.87 6.67
CA GLU A 98 -1.47 3.54 7.21
C GLU A 98 -0.71 4.26 6.09
N SER A 99 -0.52 3.61 4.95
CA SER A 99 0.16 4.24 3.80
C SER A 99 -0.63 5.40 3.22
N LEU A 100 -1.95 5.31 3.14
CA LEU A 100 -2.81 6.40 2.70
C LEU A 100 -2.76 7.59 3.66
N ASN A 101 -2.64 7.31 4.96
CA ASN A 101 -2.55 8.32 6.01
C ASN A 101 -1.29 9.19 5.93
N GLU A 102 -0.23 8.67 5.31
CA GLU A 102 1.04 9.40 5.19
C GLU A 102 0.87 10.77 4.54
N GLY A 103 1.16 11.82 5.31
CA GLY A 103 1.10 13.22 4.89
C GLY A 103 -0.20 13.96 5.25
N ILE A 104 -1.21 13.31 5.84
CA ILE A 104 -2.38 14.00 6.40
C ILE A 104 -1.97 14.69 7.71
N LYS A 105 -2.33 15.97 7.85
CA LYS A 105 -1.99 16.79 9.03
C LYS A 105 -3.18 17.05 9.95
N ASP A 106 -4.39 16.73 9.52
CA ASP A 106 -5.58 16.91 10.33
C ASP A 106 -5.59 15.98 11.54
N LEU A 107 -6.27 16.40 12.58
CA LEU A 107 -6.35 15.64 13.83
C LEU A 107 -7.59 14.72 13.90
N ASN A 108 -8.72 15.17 13.32
CA ASN A 108 -9.98 14.44 13.40
C ASN A 108 -10.59 14.29 12.00
N TYR A 109 -10.65 13.07 11.51
CA TYR A 109 -11.16 12.75 10.15
C TYR A 109 -11.43 11.25 10.03
N PHE A 110 -12.07 10.88 8.93
CA PHE A 110 -12.18 9.51 8.47
C PHE A 110 -11.28 9.27 7.27
N LEU A 111 -10.59 8.15 7.29
CA LEU A 111 -9.79 7.68 6.16
C LEU A 111 -10.50 6.51 5.50
N VAL A 112 -10.70 6.58 4.18
CA VAL A 112 -11.46 5.58 3.44
C VAL A 112 -10.65 5.00 2.28
N LEU A 113 -10.86 3.72 2.04
CA LEU A 113 -10.33 3.02 0.89
C LEU A 113 -11.48 2.31 0.18
N HIS A 114 -11.75 2.69 -1.07
CA HIS A 114 -12.80 2.04 -1.86
C HIS A 114 -12.52 0.54 -2.00
N ALA A 115 -13.51 -0.27 -1.69
CA ALA A 115 -13.45 -1.72 -1.78
C ALA A 115 -14.16 -2.22 -3.05
N PHE A 116 -15.49 -2.33 -3.02
CA PHE A 116 -16.30 -2.72 -4.17
C PHE A 116 -17.71 -2.13 -4.06
N LYS A 117 -18.37 -1.88 -5.20
CA LYS A 117 -19.66 -1.16 -5.29
C LYS A 117 -19.55 0.16 -4.52
N ASP A 118 -20.45 0.43 -3.59
CA ASP A 118 -20.48 1.66 -2.79
C ASP A 118 -19.84 1.50 -1.41
N ASN A 119 -19.11 0.38 -1.18
CA ASN A 119 -18.52 0.08 0.11
C ASN A 119 -17.05 0.47 0.19
N PHE A 120 -16.68 0.88 1.40
CA PHE A 120 -15.32 1.31 1.76
C PHE A 120 -14.82 0.59 3.01
N PHE A 121 -13.52 0.39 3.09
CA PHE A 121 -12.83 0.20 4.36
C PHE A 121 -12.63 1.58 4.98
N ILE A 122 -13.06 1.75 6.22
CA ILE A 122 -13.13 3.04 6.91
C ILE A 122 -12.38 2.95 8.22
N GLN A 123 -11.47 3.90 8.47
CA GLN A 123 -10.76 4.08 9.73
C GLN A 123 -11.01 5.48 10.26
N GLU A 124 -11.45 5.60 11.50
CA GLU A 124 -11.55 6.89 12.19
C GLU A 124 -10.19 7.30 12.75
N TYR A 125 -9.89 8.59 12.68
CA TYR A 125 -8.74 9.21 13.34
C TYR A 125 -9.22 10.29 14.31
N LYS A 126 -8.72 10.22 15.56
CA LYS A 126 -8.93 11.22 16.61
C LYS A 126 -7.59 11.67 17.18
N ASN A 127 -7.41 12.98 17.30
CA ASN A 127 -6.14 13.56 17.77
C ASN A 127 -4.91 13.04 16.98
N GLY A 128 -5.07 12.80 15.67
CA GLY A 128 -4.03 12.31 14.78
C GLY A 128 -3.66 10.84 14.96
N LYS A 129 -4.42 10.08 15.75
CA LYS A 129 -4.22 8.64 16.00
C LYS A 129 -5.43 7.83 15.54
N GLU A 130 -5.17 6.59 15.15
CA GLU A 130 -6.22 5.61 14.87
C GLU A 130 -7.14 5.46 16.07
N TYR A 131 -8.45 5.44 15.82
CA TYR A 131 -9.48 5.29 16.84
C TYR A 131 -10.45 4.18 16.44
N GLY A 132 -10.56 3.16 17.29
CA GLY A 132 -11.35 1.97 17.01
C GLY A 132 -10.80 1.11 15.87
N ASP A 133 -11.56 0.08 15.52
CA ASP A 133 -11.21 -0.86 14.45
C ASP A 133 -11.61 -0.33 13.07
N ILE A 134 -10.98 -0.86 12.03
CA ILE A 134 -11.38 -0.62 10.66
C ILE A 134 -12.74 -1.30 10.44
N PHE A 135 -13.72 -0.56 9.95
CA PHE A 135 -15.03 -1.09 9.61
C PHE A 135 -15.31 -1.00 8.11
N PHE A 136 -16.27 -1.78 7.65
CA PHE A 136 -16.67 -1.89 6.26
C PHE A 136 -18.10 -1.39 6.10
N ASN A 137 -18.30 -0.27 5.38
CA ASN A 137 -19.60 0.35 5.21
C ASN A 137 -19.63 1.24 3.96
N THR A 138 -20.82 1.77 3.67
CA THR A 138 -21.01 2.82 2.66
C THR A 138 -20.59 4.18 3.21
N ILE A 139 -20.38 5.16 2.31
CA ILE A 139 -19.91 6.49 2.67
C ILE A 139 -20.96 7.32 3.40
N GLU A 140 -22.24 7.00 3.25
CA GLU A 140 -23.37 7.73 3.84
C GLU A 140 -23.25 7.79 5.37
N SER A 141 -22.67 6.78 5.99
CA SER A 141 -22.48 6.72 7.45
C SER A 141 -21.59 7.84 7.99
N ILE A 142 -20.79 8.48 7.12
CA ILE A 142 -19.80 9.50 7.49
C ILE A 142 -19.84 10.74 6.58
N ILE A 143 -20.90 10.91 5.77
CA ILE A 143 -20.97 11.94 4.70
C ILE A 143 -20.77 13.38 5.24
N ASN A 144 -21.20 13.66 6.47
CA ASN A 144 -21.09 14.98 7.11
C ASN A 144 -19.77 15.15 7.89
N LYS A 145 -18.83 14.25 7.72
CA LYS A 145 -17.53 14.30 8.38
C LYS A 145 -16.43 14.71 7.40
N LYS A 146 -15.29 15.07 7.93
CA LYS A 146 -14.09 15.30 7.11
C LYS A 146 -13.54 13.94 6.68
N VAL A 147 -13.49 13.70 5.37
CA VAL A 147 -13.11 12.40 4.80
C VAL A 147 -11.95 12.56 3.83
N TYR A 148 -10.93 11.75 4.02
CA TYR A 148 -9.81 11.56 3.10
C TYR A 148 -9.81 10.14 2.57
N GLY A 149 -9.21 9.89 1.40
CA GLY A 149 -8.97 8.54 0.95
C GLY A 149 -9.08 8.32 -0.55
N TYR A 150 -9.09 7.05 -0.92
CA TYR A 150 -9.11 6.62 -2.31
C TYR A 150 -10.52 6.14 -2.72
N LYS A 151 -11.09 6.78 -3.73
CA LYS A 151 -12.45 6.56 -4.22
C LYS A 151 -12.58 5.88 -5.59
N ASN A 152 -11.48 5.47 -6.19
CA ASN A 152 -11.44 4.70 -7.44
C ASN A 152 -12.34 5.27 -8.56
N ASN A 153 -12.18 6.54 -8.90
CA ASN A 153 -12.95 7.25 -9.94
C ASN A 153 -14.46 7.41 -9.65
N LEU A 154 -14.96 7.08 -8.46
CA LEU A 154 -16.34 7.39 -8.08
C LEU A 154 -16.55 8.90 -7.97
N LEU A 155 -17.71 9.37 -8.42
CA LEU A 155 -18.12 10.77 -8.33
C LEU A 155 -18.67 11.09 -6.93
N ILE A 156 -17.82 10.98 -5.93
CA ILE A 156 -18.14 11.24 -4.52
C ILE A 156 -17.42 12.51 -4.08
N ASN A 157 -18.13 13.62 -3.96
CA ASN A 157 -17.53 14.93 -3.70
C ASN A 157 -17.10 15.14 -2.24
N CYS A 158 -17.66 14.40 -1.29
CA CYS A 158 -17.30 14.52 0.12
C CYS A 158 -15.93 13.92 0.47
N ILE A 159 -15.29 13.19 -0.44
CA ILE A 159 -13.98 12.56 -0.19
C ILE A 159 -12.85 13.43 -0.77
N ASN A 160 -11.94 13.88 0.08
CA ASN A 160 -10.68 14.46 -0.33
C ASN A 160 -9.77 13.35 -0.87
N ASN A 161 -9.67 13.23 -2.19
CA ASN A 161 -9.03 12.09 -2.84
C ASN A 161 -7.53 12.02 -2.59
N ILE A 162 -7.05 10.86 -2.14
CA ILE A 162 -5.65 10.55 -1.93
C ILE A 162 -5.34 9.22 -2.62
N ASN A 163 -4.39 9.23 -3.55
CA ASN A 163 -3.99 8.02 -4.26
C ASN A 163 -3.02 7.18 -3.43
N PRO A 164 -3.21 5.85 -3.38
CA PRO A 164 -2.17 4.91 -2.94
C PRO A 164 -0.92 5.05 -3.81
N SER A 165 0.25 4.89 -3.19
CA SER A 165 1.52 5.00 -3.90
C SER A 165 2.63 4.27 -3.14
N SER A 166 3.50 3.57 -3.85
CA SER A 166 4.68 2.93 -3.29
C SER A 166 5.64 3.93 -2.63
N LYS A 167 5.62 5.20 -3.06
CA LYS A 167 6.38 6.28 -2.43
C LYS A 167 5.98 6.50 -0.97
N LYS A 168 4.69 6.38 -0.63
CA LYS A 168 4.19 6.52 0.75
C LYS A 168 4.63 5.32 1.58
N ILE A 169 4.52 4.12 1.02
CA ILE A 169 5.01 2.88 1.63
C ILE A 169 6.49 2.99 1.95
N ALA A 170 7.30 3.47 0.99
CA ALA A 170 8.74 3.67 1.18
C ALA A 170 9.08 4.58 2.36
N ARG A 171 8.34 5.69 2.52
CA ARG A 171 8.55 6.64 3.64
C ARG A 171 8.26 6.01 4.99
N ILE A 172 7.17 5.26 5.11
CA ILE A 172 6.79 4.57 6.35
C ILE A 172 7.82 3.48 6.65
N ALA A 173 8.16 2.66 5.66
CA ALA A 173 9.14 1.60 5.80
C ALA A 173 10.51 2.14 6.21
N TYR A 174 10.94 3.25 5.65
CA TYR A 174 12.21 3.88 6.03
C TYR A 174 12.19 4.40 7.48
N LYS A 175 11.08 5.05 7.88
CA LYS A 175 10.91 5.62 9.22
C LYS A 175 10.85 4.55 10.30
N ASN A 176 10.17 3.43 10.01
CA ASN A 176 9.89 2.36 10.97
C ASN A 176 10.69 1.08 10.68
N TYR A 177 11.82 1.17 9.97
CA TYR A 177 12.56 0.03 9.43
C TYR A 177 12.79 -1.08 10.47
N ASP A 178 13.39 -0.74 11.60
CA ASP A 178 13.78 -1.71 12.62
C ASP A 178 12.57 -2.33 13.37
N ASN A 179 11.42 -1.64 13.36
CA ASN A 179 10.20 -2.09 14.04
C ASN A 179 9.30 -2.95 13.14
N TYR A 180 9.35 -2.73 11.81
CA TYR A 180 8.44 -3.36 10.85
C TYR A 180 9.10 -4.47 10.01
N ILE A 181 10.40 -4.61 10.10
CA ILE A 181 11.14 -5.60 9.32
C ILE A 181 10.75 -7.02 9.72
N GLU A 182 10.39 -7.85 8.74
CA GLU A 182 10.08 -9.27 8.92
C GLU A 182 11.05 -10.13 8.11
N ASN A 183 11.85 -10.91 8.81
CA ASN A 183 12.83 -11.79 8.21
C ASN A 183 12.24 -13.14 7.78
N ASP A 184 11.21 -13.64 8.49
CA ASP A 184 10.48 -14.82 8.06
C ASP A 184 9.33 -14.43 7.14
N ILE A 185 9.62 -14.39 5.85
CA ILE A 185 8.65 -14.02 4.81
C ILE A 185 7.40 -14.93 4.79
N LYS A 186 7.44 -16.12 5.42
CA LYS A 186 6.28 -17.02 5.52
C LYS A 186 5.21 -16.47 6.45
N LEU A 187 5.59 -15.71 7.47
CA LEU A 187 4.68 -15.12 8.44
C LEU A 187 3.82 -14.01 7.84
N ILE A 188 4.28 -13.35 6.79
CA ILE A 188 3.58 -12.26 6.17
C ILE A 188 2.34 -12.78 5.41
N LYS A 189 1.17 -12.29 5.79
CA LYS A 189 -0.11 -12.65 5.18
C LYS A 189 -0.86 -11.39 4.74
N PRO A 190 -1.72 -11.49 3.70
CA PRO A 190 -2.61 -10.39 3.36
C PRO A 190 -3.56 -10.09 4.52
N ASN A 191 -3.79 -8.82 4.79
CA ASN A 191 -4.77 -8.37 5.77
C ASN A 191 -6.16 -8.30 5.15
N TYR A 192 -6.92 -9.39 5.22
CA TYR A 192 -8.31 -9.48 4.77
C TYR A 192 -9.26 -9.07 5.90
N ILE A 193 -9.75 -7.83 5.87
CA ILE A 193 -10.67 -7.32 6.90
C ILE A 193 -12.07 -7.94 6.76
N LYS A 194 -12.50 -8.28 5.54
CA LYS A 194 -13.76 -8.98 5.27
C LYS A 194 -13.49 -10.34 4.65
N PRO A 195 -14.10 -11.42 5.16
CA PRO A 195 -14.07 -12.71 4.48
C PRO A 195 -14.66 -12.58 3.07
N ILE A 196 -14.06 -13.27 2.11
CA ILE A 196 -14.61 -13.36 0.77
C ILE A 196 -15.83 -14.26 0.83
N GLU A 197 -17.00 -13.69 0.70
CA GLU A 197 -18.23 -14.46 0.47
C GLU A 197 -18.23 -14.90 -1.00
N PHE A 198 -17.86 -16.15 -1.24
CA PHE A 198 -18.13 -16.78 -2.54
C PHE A 198 -19.64 -17.03 -2.59
N ASN A 199 -20.35 -16.27 -3.41
CA ASN A 199 -21.72 -16.64 -3.76
C ASN A 199 -21.67 -18.02 -4.39
N LYS A 200 -22.12 -19.03 -3.66
CA LYS A 200 -22.47 -20.32 -4.27
C LYS A 200 -23.60 -20.01 -5.25
N LYS A 201 -23.30 -20.16 -6.56
CA LYS A 201 -24.33 -20.18 -7.60
C LYS A 201 -25.17 -21.44 -7.45
#